data_50ec5ac7f472ed382c2b6d868df97b8f
#
_entry.id   50ec5ac7f472ed382c2b6d868df97b8f
#
_cell.length_a   1.000
_cell.length_b   1.000
_cell.length_c   1.000
_cell.angle_alpha   90.00
_cell.angle_beta   90.00
_cell.angle_gamma   90.00
#
_symmetry.space_group_name_H-M   'P 1'
#
loop_
_entity.id
_entity.type
_entity.pdbx_description
1 polymer ?
#
loop_
_entity_poly.entity_id
_entity_poly.type
_entity_poly.pdbx_seq_one_letter_code
_entity_poly.pdbx_strand_id
1 'polypeptide(L)'
;MDVGIAEEQAVAMISGMAKGGIRPVYNVYSTFIQRTYDQIAQDLCINGNPAVINVFCASLYGMNDITHIGFYDIPMLSNIPNLVYLAPTCWEEYKAMMAWGIQQTAHPVAIRVPGGAVTHSDEQFDEDYSELNRFKMTHKGIKVAIVALGAFYGLGKQVAALLKEQKGIDATLINPRYITGLDEEMLESLKADHKKVITLEDGALEGGFGEKIARFYGDSDMRTLCFGIKKGLYDRYDYQLLAKDNELTPEQIVARV
;
A
#
# COMPACT_ATOMS: atom_id res chain seq x y z
N MET A 1 18.55 7.18 -17.22
CA MET A 1 19.19 8.51 -17.03
C MET A 1 19.27 8.74 -15.54
N ASP A 2 20.43 9.12 -15.05
CA ASP A 2 20.59 9.57 -13.66
C ASP A 2 20.38 11.08 -13.61
N VAL A 3 19.55 11.55 -12.69
CA VAL A 3 19.22 12.97 -12.53
C VAL A 3 19.96 13.61 -11.33
N GLY A 4 20.77 12.83 -10.61
CA GLY A 4 21.38 13.28 -9.36
C GLY A 4 20.33 13.56 -8.28
N ILE A 5 20.62 14.47 -7.36
CA ILE A 5 19.69 14.91 -6.30
C ILE A 5 18.79 16.03 -6.88
N ALA A 6 17.86 15.63 -7.76
CA ALA A 6 16.98 16.56 -8.48
C ALA A 6 15.60 15.88 -8.74
N GLU A 7 14.97 15.39 -7.69
CA GLU A 7 13.73 14.62 -7.76
C GLU A 7 12.58 15.44 -8.38
N GLU A 8 12.49 16.73 -8.05
CA GLU A 8 11.48 17.65 -8.61
C GLU A 8 11.65 17.78 -10.12
N GLN A 9 12.90 17.95 -10.59
CA GLN A 9 13.20 17.99 -12.03
C GLN A 9 12.91 16.64 -12.70
N ALA A 10 13.15 15.52 -12.02
CA ALA A 10 12.86 14.20 -12.55
C ALA A 10 11.36 14.03 -12.81
N VAL A 11 10.49 14.43 -11.87
CA VAL A 11 9.04 14.33 -12.04
C VAL A 11 8.55 15.26 -13.15
N ALA A 12 8.99 16.51 -13.19
CA ALA A 12 8.65 17.43 -14.27
C ALA A 12 9.11 16.90 -15.65
N MET A 13 10.31 16.31 -15.73
CA MET A 13 10.85 15.71 -16.94
C MET A 13 10.02 14.52 -17.41
N ILE A 14 9.68 13.56 -16.53
CA ILE A 14 8.86 12.39 -16.93
C ILE A 14 7.45 12.83 -17.32
N SER A 15 6.90 13.88 -16.73
CA SER A 15 5.63 14.46 -17.18
C SER A 15 5.72 14.96 -18.61
N GLY A 16 6.76 15.73 -18.96
CA GLY A 16 6.99 16.18 -20.32
C GLY A 16 7.22 15.04 -21.32
N MET A 17 7.96 13.99 -20.91
CA MET A 17 8.18 12.79 -21.72
C MET A 17 6.86 12.05 -21.98
N ALA A 18 6.03 11.86 -20.96
CA ALA A 18 4.72 11.23 -21.08
C ALA A 18 3.79 12.04 -22.00
N LYS A 19 3.78 13.36 -21.88
CA LYS A 19 3.06 14.27 -22.78
C LYS A 19 3.50 14.11 -24.24
N GLY A 20 4.79 13.84 -24.47
CA GLY A 20 5.37 13.57 -25.78
C GLY A 20 5.11 12.13 -26.29
N GLY A 21 4.34 11.31 -25.59
CA GLY A 21 3.99 9.94 -25.99
C GLY A 21 5.00 8.85 -25.57
N ILE A 22 6.01 9.21 -24.77
CA ILE A 22 6.95 8.24 -24.19
C ILE A 22 6.29 7.55 -22.99
N ARG A 23 6.78 6.38 -22.61
CA ARG A 23 6.37 5.63 -21.41
C ARG A 23 7.51 5.70 -20.37
N PRO A 24 7.65 6.80 -19.62
CA PRO A 24 8.74 6.96 -18.68
C PRO A 24 8.49 6.16 -17.41
N VAL A 25 9.57 5.63 -16.83
CA VAL A 25 9.59 5.03 -15.51
C VAL A 25 10.62 5.74 -14.66
N TYR A 26 10.21 6.26 -13.52
CA TYR A 26 11.07 6.91 -12.54
C TYR A 26 11.22 6.05 -11.29
N ASN A 27 12.45 5.84 -10.87
CA ASN A 27 12.78 5.09 -9.66
C ASN A 27 13.28 6.07 -8.59
N VAL A 28 12.64 6.10 -7.44
CA VAL A 28 12.99 7.02 -6.34
C VAL A 28 12.76 6.36 -5.00
N TYR A 29 13.56 6.69 -3.99
CA TYR A 29 13.33 6.23 -2.64
C TYR A 29 12.12 6.93 -2.01
N SER A 30 11.38 6.17 -1.21
CA SER A 30 10.18 6.62 -0.50
C SER A 30 10.40 7.93 0.29
N THR A 31 11.55 8.06 0.94
CA THR A 31 11.89 9.28 1.66
C THR A 31 12.15 10.49 0.75
N PHE A 32 12.69 10.29 -0.46
CA PHE A 32 13.05 11.39 -1.36
C PHE A 32 11.89 11.86 -2.23
N ILE A 33 10.89 11.01 -2.48
CA ILE A 33 9.71 11.42 -3.23
C ILE A 33 8.91 12.51 -2.52
N GLN A 34 9.08 12.68 -1.21
CA GLN A 34 8.35 13.69 -0.42
C GLN A 34 8.56 15.13 -0.92
N ARG A 35 9.71 15.45 -1.50
CA ARG A 35 9.98 16.78 -2.07
C ARG A 35 9.30 17.02 -3.42
N THR A 36 8.68 15.99 -4.01
CA THR A 36 8.05 16.05 -5.34
C THR A 36 6.52 16.06 -5.29
N TYR A 37 5.94 16.27 -4.11
CA TYR A 37 4.48 16.30 -3.94
C TYR A 37 3.80 17.25 -4.92
N ASP A 38 4.31 18.48 -5.02
CA ASP A 38 3.79 19.52 -5.92
C ASP A 38 3.89 19.10 -7.39
N GLN A 39 5.05 18.61 -7.83
CA GLN A 39 5.26 18.18 -9.23
C GLN A 39 4.40 16.96 -9.58
N ILE A 40 4.23 16.02 -8.66
CA ILE A 40 3.31 14.90 -8.90
C ILE A 40 1.87 15.40 -9.05
N ALA A 41 1.43 16.29 -8.17
CA ALA A 41 0.08 16.84 -8.22
C ALA A 41 -0.13 17.71 -9.46
N GLN A 42 0.76 18.69 -9.71
CA GLN A 42 0.61 19.70 -10.76
C GLN A 42 0.99 19.16 -12.15
N ASP A 43 2.20 18.57 -12.27
CA ASP A 43 2.72 18.22 -13.57
C ASP A 43 2.15 16.90 -14.09
N LEU A 44 2.01 15.89 -13.23
CA LEU A 44 1.48 14.59 -13.62
C LEU A 44 -0.04 14.50 -13.51
N CYS A 45 -0.60 14.72 -12.31
CA CYS A 45 -1.99 14.35 -12.02
C CYS A 45 -3.01 15.33 -12.60
N ILE A 46 -2.79 16.65 -12.54
CA ILE A 46 -3.66 17.64 -13.17
C ILE A 46 -3.64 17.50 -14.69
N ASN A 47 -2.47 17.21 -15.27
CA ASN A 47 -2.31 17.03 -16.71
C ASN A 47 -2.72 15.63 -17.20
N GLY A 48 -2.93 14.66 -16.31
CA GLY A 48 -3.24 13.27 -16.66
C GLY A 48 -2.13 12.61 -17.47
N ASN A 49 -0.87 12.98 -17.25
CA ASN A 49 0.26 12.43 -18.02
C ASN A 49 0.66 11.04 -17.50
N PRO A 50 0.54 9.97 -18.32
CA PRO A 50 0.78 8.61 -17.86
C PRO A 50 2.28 8.32 -17.72
N ALA A 51 2.78 8.36 -16.51
CA ALA A 51 4.13 7.97 -16.14
C ALA A 51 4.08 6.95 -14.99
N VAL A 52 5.09 6.13 -14.84
CA VAL A 52 5.22 5.19 -13.72
C VAL A 52 6.31 5.68 -12.77
N ILE A 53 6.00 5.73 -11.47
CA ILE A 53 6.94 6.05 -10.40
C ILE A 53 7.07 4.83 -9.50
N ASN A 54 8.25 4.21 -9.44
CA ASN A 54 8.56 3.20 -8.45
C ASN A 54 9.05 3.88 -7.16
N VAL A 55 8.29 3.70 -6.08
CA VAL A 55 8.60 4.24 -4.75
C VAL A 55 9.34 3.16 -3.96
N PHE A 56 10.67 3.16 -4.07
CA PHE A 56 11.54 2.15 -3.48
C PHE A 56 11.84 2.38 -2.00
N CYS A 57 12.27 1.33 -1.33
CA CYS A 57 12.59 1.31 0.09
C CYS A 57 11.45 1.85 0.97
N ALA A 58 10.23 1.70 0.50
CA ALA A 58 9.05 1.90 1.32
C ALA A 58 8.94 0.80 2.38
N SER A 59 8.05 0.98 3.38
CA SER A 59 7.88 0.03 4.48
C SER A 59 8.86 0.22 5.64
N LEU A 60 8.54 -0.39 6.76
CA LEU A 60 9.46 -0.52 7.91
C LEU A 60 10.70 -1.37 7.59
N TYR A 61 10.64 -2.19 6.52
CA TYR A 61 11.78 -2.98 6.03
C TYR A 61 12.70 -2.20 5.08
N GLY A 62 12.44 -0.91 4.88
CA GLY A 62 13.27 -0.02 4.07
C GLY A 62 14.59 0.36 4.75
N MET A 63 15.00 1.59 4.55
CA MET A 63 16.16 2.15 5.25
C MET A 63 15.74 2.54 6.67
N ASN A 64 16.63 2.35 7.64
CA ASN A 64 16.33 2.56 9.05
C ASN A 64 17.00 3.80 9.67
N ASP A 65 17.68 4.61 8.86
CA ASP A 65 18.18 5.92 9.31
C ASP A 65 17.05 6.94 9.37
N ILE A 66 17.06 7.81 10.36
CA ILE A 66 16.03 8.84 10.58
C ILE A 66 15.76 9.73 9.36
N THR A 67 16.77 9.94 8.51
CA THR A 67 16.67 10.75 7.28
C THR A 67 16.15 9.95 6.07
N HIS A 68 16.00 8.63 6.20
CA HIS A 68 15.65 7.72 5.11
C HIS A 68 14.44 6.83 5.42
N ILE A 69 13.66 7.18 6.42
CA ILE A 69 12.48 6.42 6.84
C ILE A 69 11.46 6.34 5.69
N GLY A 70 11.06 5.11 5.32
CA GLY A 70 10.26 4.82 4.14
C GLY A 70 8.79 4.48 4.39
N PHE A 71 8.16 4.92 5.48
CA PHE A 71 6.77 4.56 5.79
C PHE A 71 5.79 5.73 5.90
N TYR A 72 6.18 6.93 5.47
CA TYR A 72 5.29 8.11 5.39
C TYR A 72 4.73 8.36 3.98
N ASP A 73 5.07 7.53 3.01
CA ASP A 73 4.64 7.64 1.62
C ASP A 73 3.12 7.45 1.45
N ILE A 74 2.52 6.53 2.20
CA ILE A 74 1.09 6.24 2.13
C ILE A 74 0.25 7.48 2.44
N PRO A 75 0.35 8.12 3.62
CA PRO A 75 -0.44 9.32 3.92
C PRO A 75 -0.14 10.48 2.98
N MET A 76 1.10 10.60 2.50
CA MET A 76 1.52 11.69 1.64
C MET A 76 0.96 11.57 0.22
N LEU A 77 1.11 10.43 -0.42
CA LEU A 77 0.74 10.25 -1.83
C LEU A 77 -0.73 9.87 -2.03
N SER A 78 -1.33 9.19 -1.06
CA SER A 78 -2.68 8.65 -1.21
C SER A 78 -3.79 9.70 -1.28
N ASN A 79 -3.50 10.96 -1.01
CA ASN A 79 -4.46 12.07 -1.10
C ASN A 79 -4.32 12.90 -2.39
N ILE A 80 -3.38 12.56 -3.28
CA ILE A 80 -3.22 13.26 -4.56
C ILE A 80 -4.31 12.77 -5.53
N PRO A 81 -5.20 13.66 -6.01
CA PRO A 81 -6.22 13.28 -6.98
C PRO A 81 -5.61 12.75 -8.29
N ASN A 82 -6.27 11.81 -8.94
CA ASN A 82 -5.87 11.15 -10.20
C ASN A 82 -4.59 10.31 -10.12
N LEU A 83 -3.89 10.26 -9.00
CA LEU A 83 -2.79 9.32 -8.82
C LEU A 83 -3.35 7.91 -8.56
N VAL A 84 -2.88 6.93 -9.32
CA VAL A 84 -3.08 5.52 -8.99
C VAL A 84 -1.87 5.04 -8.20
N TYR A 85 -2.06 4.67 -6.94
CA TYR A 85 -0.96 4.19 -6.10
C TYR A 85 -1.20 2.74 -5.71
N LEU A 86 -0.33 1.85 -6.21
CA LEU A 86 -0.41 0.39 -6.09
C LEU A 86 0.56 -0.13 -5.04
N ALA A 87 0.17 -1.21 -4.34
CA ALA A 87 1.00 -1.89 -3.36
C ALA A 87 1.00 -3.41 -3.64
N PRO A 88 1.95 -3.93 -4.41
CA PRO A 88 2.07 -5.36 -4.68
C PRO A 88 2.47 -6.14 -3.43
N THR A 89 1.98 -7.37 -3.32
CA THR A 89 2.26 -8.29 -2.22
C THR A 89 3.52 -9.13 -2.43
N CYS A 90 3.97 -9.27 -3.67
CA CYS A 90 5.13 -10.05 -4.06
C CYS A 90 5.70 -9.59 -5.42
N TRP A 91 6.81 -10.20 -5.83
CA TRP A 91 7.49 -9.89 -7.09
C TRP A 91 6.61 -10.13 -8.33
N GLU A 92 5.82 -11.19 -8.34
CA GLU A 92 4.97 -11.55 -9.47
C GLU A 92 3.86 -10.52 -9.67
N GLU A 93 3.22 -10.06 -8.59
CA GLU A 93 2.22 -8.98 -8.64
C GLU A 93 2.85 -7.64 -9.03
N TYR A 94 4.06 -7.35 -8.52
CA TYR A 94 4.81 -6.15 -8.93
C TYR A 94 5.06 -6.14 -10.44
N LYS A 95 5.47 -7.26 -11.03
CA LYS A 95 5.69 -7.36 -12.49
C LYS A 95 4.40 -7.11 -13.27
N ALA A 96 3.28 -7.65 -12.81
CA ALA A 96 1.98 -7.44 -13.45
C ALA A 96 1.56 -5.97 -13.38
N MET A 97 1.66 -5.34 -12.19
CA MET A 97 1.37 -3.92 -11.99
C MET A 97 2.27 -3.01 -12.84
N MET A 98 3.57 -3.33 -12.92
CA MET A 98 4.52 -2.60 -13.78
C MET A 98 4.17 -2.71 -15.26
N ALA A 99 3.87 -3.92 -15.74
CA ALA A 99 3.50 -4.14 -17.13
C ALA A 99 2.23 -3.35 -17.49
N TRP A 100 1.21 -3.42 -16.64
CA TRP A 100 -0.01 -2.63 -16.82
C TRP A 100 0.28 -1.12 -16.76
N GLY A 101 1.01 -0.65 -15.75
CA GLY A 101 1.32 0.77 -15.56
C GLY A 101 2.05 1.39 -16.75
N ILE A 102 2.95 0.63 -17.40
CA ILE A 102 3.67 1.06 -18.59
C ILE A 102 2.75 1.09 -19.82
N GLN A 103 1.82 0.14 -19.96
CA GLN A 103 0.98 0.00 -21.16
C GLN A 103 -0.22 0.95 -21.14
N GLN A 104 -0.83 1.20 -19.98
CA GLN A 104 -2.00 2.07 -19.87
C GLN A 104 -1.64 3.54 -20.18
N THR A 105 -2.66 4.34 -20.56
CA THR A 105 -2.46 5.72 -21.01
C THR A 105 -3.34 6.75 -20.28
N ALA A 106 -4.06 6.30 -19.28
CA ALA A 106 -5.10 7.11 -18.63
C ALA A 106 -4.61 7.83 -17.36
N HIS A 107 -3.64 7.25 -16.63
CA HIS A 107 -3.30 7.71 -15.29
C HIS A 107 -1.79 7.76 -15.03
N PRO A 108 -1.29 8.73 -14.24
CA PRO A 108 -0.03 8.56 -13.55
C PRO A 108 -0.15 7.45 -12.51
N VAL A 109 0.85 6.57 -12.44
CA VAL A 109 0.88 5.39 -11.58
C VAL A 109 2.10 5.44 -10.68
N ALA A 110 1.91 5.31 -9.37
CA ALA A 110 2.96 5.02 -8.43
C ALA A 110 2.86 3.55 -7.99
N ILE A 111 3.99 2.87 -7.79
CA ILE A 111 4.04 1.50 -7.29
C ILE A 111 4.96 1.47 -6.07
N ARG A 112 4.42 1.03 -4.96
CA ARG A 112 5.11 0.94 -3.68
C ARG A 112 5.95 -0.33 -3.61
N VAL A 113 7.26 -0.17 -3.50
CA VAL A 113 8.20 -1.28 -3.45
C VAL A 113 8.87 -1.30 -2.08
N PRO A 114 8.59 -2.31 -1.23
CA PRO A 114 9.20 -2.40 0.08
C PRO A 114 10.71 -2.62 -0.03
N GLY A 115 11.44 -2.22 1.00
CA GLY A 115 12.82 -2.65 1.19
C GLY A 115 12.90 -4.12 1.67
N GLY A 116 14.11 -4.63 1.82
CA GLY A 116 14.34 -5.98 2.35
C GLY A 116 14.32 -7.07 1.28
N ALA A 117 14.04 -8.30 1.71
CA ALA A 117 14.06 -9.47 0.84
C ALA A 117 12.85 -9.49 -0.11
N VAL A 118 13.10 -9.96 -1.32
CA VAL A 118 12.03 -10.17 -2.32
C VAL A 118 11.15 -11.35 -1.91
N THR A 119 9.86 -11.12 -1.84
CA THR A 119 8.85 -12.17 -1.60
C THR A 119 8.37 -12.69 -2.96
N HIS A 120 8.27 -14.01 -3.10
CA HIS A 120 7.73 -14.69 -4.26
C HIS A 120 6.41 -15.40 -3.94
N SER A 121 5.58 -15.62 -4.95
CA SER A 121 4.33 -16.36 -4.84
C SER A 121 4.05 -17.15 -6.13
N ASP A 122 3.50 -18.36 -5.99
CA ASP A 122 3.01 -19.17 -7.09
C ASP A 122 1.54 -18.85 -7.45
N GLU A 123 0.93 -17.86 -6.77
CA GLU A 123 -0.42 -17.41 -7.07
C GLU A 123 -0.48 -16.72 -8.44
N GLN A 124 -1.64 -16.83 -9.10
CA GLN A 124 -1.89 -16.07 -10.33
C GLN A 124 -2.39 -14.67 -9.97
N PHE A 125 -1.79 -13.68 -10.61
CA PHE A 125 -2.15 -12.28 -10.45
C PHE A 125 -2.88 -11.76 -11.69
N ASP A 126 -3.74 -10.76 -11.48
CA ASP A 126 -4.43 -10.10 -12.58
C ASP A 126 -3.40 -9.32 -13.42
N GLU A 127 -3.63 -9.24 -14.73
CA GLU A 127 -2.78 -8.47 -15.64
C GLU A 127 -3.34 -7.07 -15.93
N ASP A 128 -4.62 -6.85 -15.62
CA ASP A 128 -5.33 -5.58 -15.79
C ASP A 128 -5.72 -4.98 -14.44
N TYR A 129 -5.34 -3.72 -14.24
CA TYR A 129 -5.64 -2.93 -13.05
C TYR A 129 -6.47 -1.68 -13.40
N SER A 130 -7.17 -1.67 -14.54
CA SER A 130 -7.97 -0.53 -15.01
C SER A 130 -9.27 -0.32 -14.21
N GLU A 131 -9.80 -1.37 -13.58
CA GLU A 131 -10.87 -1.23 -12.58
C GLU A 131 -10.27 -0.71 -11.28
N LEU A 132 -10.14 0.62 -11.21
CA LEU A 132 -9.46 1.27 -10.09
C LEU A 132 -10.11 0.95 -8.75
N ASN A 133 -9.26 0.80 -7.73
CA ASN A 133 -9.62 0.55 -6.33
C ASN A 133 -10.33 -0.79 -6.07
N ARG A 134 -10.39 -1.72 -7.02
CA ARG A 134 -10.93 -3.06 -6.82
C ARG A 134 -10.01 -3.90 -5.96
N PHE A 135 -10.52 -4.38 -4.84
CA PHE A 135 -9.80 -5.29 -3.94
C PHE A 135 -9.90 -6.73 -4.46
N LYS A 136 -8.99 -7.58 -4.00
CA LYS A 136 -9.02 -9.02 -4.29
C LYS A 136 -9.24 -9.80 -3.01
N MET A 137 -10.41 -10.41 -2.87
CA MET A 137 -10.67 -11.37 -1.80
C MET A 137 -9.97 -12.68 -2.18
N THR A 138 -8.96 -13.07 -1.43
CA THR A 138 -8.15 -14.26 -1.69
C THR A 138 -8.60 -15.47 -0.87
N HIS A 139 -9.27 -15.23 0.26
CA HIS A 139 -9.94 -16.24 1.06
C HIS A 139 -11.24 -15.65 1.62
N LYS A 140 -12.33 -16.40 1.48
CA LYS A 140 -13.62 -16.03 2.06
C LYS A 140 -13.86 -16.80 3.36
N GLY A 141 -13.97 -16.08 4.45
CA GLY A 141 -14.37 -16.58 5.76
C GLY A 141 -15.58 -15.83 6.29
N ILE A 142 -15.75 -15.77 7.61
CA ILE A 142 -16.84 -15.08 8.31
C ILE A 142 -16.35 -14.40 9.58
N LYS A 143 -17.15 -13.48 10.14
CA LYS A 143 -16.95 -12.76 11.41
C LYS A 143 -15.84 -11.71 11.40
N VAL A 144 -14.66 -12.04 10.86
CA VAL A 144 -13.49 -11.15 10.82
C VAL A 144 -12.97 -11.09 9.39
N ALA A 145 -12.78 -9.88 8.86
CA ALA A 145 -12.07 -9.66 7.60
C ALA A 145 -10.70 -9.02 7.88
N ILE A 146 -9.67 -9.49 7.20
CA ILE A 146 -8.31 -8.96 7.26
C ILE A 146 -8.01 -8.31 5.91
N VAL A 147 -7.81 -7.00 5.90
CA VAL A 147 -7.39 -6.22 4.74
C VAL A 147 -5.91 -5.91 4.92
N ALA A 148 -5.06 -6.64 4.22
CA ALA A 148 -3.61 -6.59 4.40
C ALA A 148 -2.93 -5.99 3.17
N LEU A 149 -2.32 -4.81 3.35
CA LEU A 149 -1.77 -3.99 2.28
C LEU A 149 -0.33 -4.40 1.94
N GLY A 150 -0.07 -4.65 0.66
CA GLY A 150 1.28 -4.80 0.12
C GLY A 150 2.11 -5.85 0.86
N ALA A 151 3.30 -5.46 1.35
CA ALA A 151 4.21 -6.38 2.05
C ALA A 151 3.60 -7.03 3.30
N PHE A 152 2.60 -6.39 3.93
CA PHE A 152 1.92 -6.97 5.09
C PHE A 152 0.86 -8.02 4.74
N TYR A 153 0.67 -8.34 3.46
CA TYR A 153 -0.19 -9.45 3.06
C TYR A 153 0.30 -10.79 3.64
N GLY A 154 1.63 -11.00 3.71
CA GLY A 154 2.22 -12.16 4.40
C GLY A 154 1.88 -12.20 5.90
N LEU A 155 1.91 -11.06 6.59
CA LEU A 155 1.45 -10.94 7.97
C LEU A 155 -0.05 -11.25 8.09
N GLY A 156 -0.86 -10.80 7.13
CA GLY A 156 -2.30 -11.12 7.06
C GLY A 156 -2.57 -12.62 6.98
N LYS A 157 -1.80 -13.37 6.19
CA LYS A 157 -1.88 -14.85 6.13
C LYS A 157 -1.56 -15.48 7.49
N GLN A 158 -0.53 -15.01 8.18
CA GLN A 158 -0.14 -15.52 9.51
C GLN A 158 -1.22 -15.23 10.56
N VAL A 159 -1.78 -14.02 10.58
CA VAL A 159 -2.88 -13.64 11.47
C VAL A 159 -4.13 -14.48 11.21
N ALA A 160 -4.49 -14.72 9.95
CA ALA A 160 -5.63 -15.56 9.58
C ALA A 160 -5.45 -17.03 10.07
N ALA A 161 -4.25 -17.60 9.88
CA ALA A 161 -3.92 -18.94 10.35
C ALA A 161 -4.01 -19.04 11.88
N LEU A 162 -3.46 -18.06 12.58
CA LEU A 162 -3.45 -18.04 14.05
C LEU A 162 -4.85 -17.81 14.65
N LEU A 163 -5.71 -16.98 14.00
CA LEU A 163 -7.12 -16.83 14.38
C LEU A 163 -7.88 -18.14 14.25
N LYS A 164 -7.62 -18.90 13.18
CA LYS A 164 -8.24 -20.21 12.97
C LYS A 164 -7.80 -21.21 14.03
N GLU A 165 -6.50 -21.28 14.31
CA GLU A 165 -5.91 -22.18 15.29
C GLU A 165 -6.36 -21.86 16.72
N GLN A 166 -6.24 -20.61 17.16
CA GLN A 166 -6.45 -20.24 18.56
C GLN A 166 -7.89 -19.91 18.93
N LYS A 167 -8.67 -19.37 17.97
CA LYS A 167 -10.03 -18.87 18.22
C LYS A 167 -11.11 -19.57 17.38
N GLY A 168 -10.74 -20.51 16.50
CA GLY A 168 -11.69 -21.18 15.60
C GLY A 168 -12.36 -20.21 14.60
N ILE A 169 -11.75 -19.07 14.31
CA ILE A 169 -12.28 -18.06 13.38
C ILE A 169 -11.62 -18.26 12.03
N ASP A 170 -12.40 -18.65 11.03
CA ASP A 170 -11.98 -18.65 9.62
C ASP A 170 -12.19 -17.24 9.07
N ALA A 171 -11.13 -16.43 9.07
CA ALA A 171 -11.19 -15.02 8.71
C ALA A 171 -11.12 -14.83 7.18
N THR A 172 -11.89 -13.89 6.64
CA THR A 172 -11.71 -13.43 5.25
C THR A 172 -10.38 -12.73 5.09
N LEU A 173 -9.64 -13.02 3.99
CA LEU A 173 -8.39 -12.35 3.66
C LEU A 173 -8.52 -11.59 2.34
N ILE A 174 -8.13 -10.30 2.36
CA ILE A 174 -8.28 -9.37 1.25
C ILE A 174 -6.94 -8.68 0.98
N ASN A 175 -6.52 -8.71 -0.30
CA ASN A 175 -5.47 -7.86 -0.83
C ASN A 175 -6.10 -6.61 -1.44
N PRO A 176 -5.92 -5.42 -0.87
CA PRO A 176 -6.54 -4.19 -1.41
C PRO A 176 -5.85 -3.70 -2.70
N ARG A 177 -4.62 -4.06 -2.96
CA ARG A 177 -3.84 -3.68 -4.16
C ARG A 177 -3.61 -2.18 -4.35
N TYR A 178 -4.62 -1.35 -4.08
CA TYR A 178 -4.62 0.11 -4.24
C TYR A 178 -4.54 0.81 -2.89
N ILE A 179 -3.76 1.89 -2.84
CA ILE A 179 -3.61 2.74 -1.67
C ILE A 179 -4.54 3.97 -1.76
N THR A 180 -4.78 4.47 -2.98
CA THR A 180 -5.46 5.74 -3.21
C THR A 180 -6.96 5.72 -2.97
N GLY A 181 -7.62 4.58 -3.13
CA GLY A 181 -9.08 4.49 -2.97
C GLY A 181 -9.53 3.23 -2.23
N LEU A 182 -10.83 3.06 -2.12
CA LEU A 182 -11.49 1.93 -1.46
C LEU A 182 -12.41 1.20 -2.44
N ASP A 183 -12.50 -0.11 -2.31
CA ASP A 183 -13.56 -0.93 -2.90
C ASP A 183 -14.79 -0.89 -1.99
N GLU A 184 -15.57 0.19 -2.13
CA GLU A 184 -16.72 0.42 -1.27
C GLU A 184 -17.78 -0.69 -1.41
N GLU A 185 -17.93 -1.28 -2.61
CA GLU A 185 -18.84 -2.40 -2.85
C GLU A 185 -18.43 -3.65 -2.06
N MET A 186 -17.15 -4.01 -2.11
CA MET A 186 -16.63 -5.13 -1.32
C MET A 186 -16.75 -4.85 0.17
N LEU A 187 -16.34 -3.67 0.63
CA LEU A 187 -16.43 -3.29 2.04
C LEU A 187 -17.87 -3.29 2.54
N GLU A 188 -18.83 -2.81 1.75
CA GLU A 188 -20.25 -2.88 2.10
C GLU A 188 -20.74 -4.31 2.23
N SER A 189 -20.33 -5.20 1.30
CA SER A 189 -20.73 -6.61 1.32
C SER A 189 -20.28 -7.36 2.58
N LEU A 190 -19.17 -6.94 3.19
CA LEU A 190 -18.66 -7.56 4.43
C LEU A 190 -19.61 -7.39 5.62
N LYS A 191 -20.47 -6.36 5.63
CA LYS A 191 -21.41 -6.12 6.74
C LYS A 191 -22.40 -7.25 6.94
N ALA A 192 -22.64 -8.07 5.92
CA ALA A 192 -23.63 -9.16 5.96
C ALA A 192 -23.23 -10.27 6.94
N ASP A 193 -21.95 -10.61 7.02
CA ASP A 193 -21.46 -11.78 7.76
C ASP A 193 -20.20 -11.51 8.60
N HIS A 194 -19.71 -10.26 8.64
CA HIS A 194 -18.57 -9.82 9.45
C HIS A 194 -19.00 -8.80 10.52
N LYS A 195 -18.23 -8.75 11.61
CA LYS A 195 -18.37 -7.77 12.70
C LYS A 195 -17.12 -6.98 12.96
N LYS A 196 -16.00 -7.43 12.43
CA LYS A 196 -14.70 -6.79 12.58
C LYS A 196 -13.95 -6.75 11.26
N VAL A 197 -13.26 -5.64 11.01
CA VAL A 197 -12.25 -5.51 9.98
C VAL A 197 -10.92 -5.18 10.64
N ILE A 198 -9.89 -5.94 10.30
CA ILE A 198 -8.50 -5.69 10.68
C ILE A 198 -7.81 -5.12 9.45
N THR A 199 -7.16 -3.97 9.58
CA THR A 199 -6.31 -3.43 8.52
C THR A 199 -4.85 -3.56 8.92
N LEU A 200 -4.04 -4.05 8.01
CA LEU A 200 -2.60 -4.20 8.21
C LEU A 200 -1.87 -3.40 7.13
N GLU A 201 -1.08 -2.41 7.56
CA GLU A 201 -0.24 -1.61 6.67
C GLU A 201 1.17 -1.45 7.24
N ASP A 202 2.16 -1.56 6.40
CA ASP A 202 3.58 -1.37 6.73
C ASP A 202 4.03 0.08 6.57
N GLY A 203 3.09 0.99 6.71
CA GLY A 203 3.21 2.45 6.67
C GLY A 203 2.79 3.09 7.98
N ALA A 204 2.84 4.44 8.01
CA ALA A 204 2.38 5.22 9.15
C ALA A 204 0.87 5.05 9.35
N LEU A 205 0.47 4.81 10.61
CA LEU A 205 -0.92 4.60 10.99
C LEU A 205 -1.76 5.86 10.80
N GLU A 206 -1.23 7.01 11.26
CA GLU A 206 -1.91 8.30 11.13
C GLU A 206 -1.93 8.77 9.67
N GLY A 207 -3.12 9.03 9.15
CA GLY A 207 -3.37 9.36 7.74
C GLY A 207 -3.19 8.15 6.80
N GLY A 208 -3.00 6.96 7.35
CA GLY A 208 -2.75 5.73 6.60
C GLY A 208 -3.98 5.12 5.93
N PHE A 209 -3.75 3.96 5.33
CA PHE A 209 -4.78 3.22 4.61
C PHE A 209 -5.89 2.70 5.54
N GLY A 210 -5.52 2.23 6.74
CA GLY A 210 -6.47 1.72 7.73
C GLY A 210 -7.48 2.77 8.20
N GLU A 211 -7.05 4.03 8.35
CA GLU A 211 -7.95 5.13 8.73
C GLU A 211 -9.02 5.42 7.67
N LYS A 212 -8.74 5.22 6.38
CA LYS A 212 -9.74 5.34 5.32
C LYS A 212 -10.85 4.29 5.48
N ILE A 213 -10.46 3.04 5.79
CA ILE A 213 -11.42 1.95 6.04
C ILE A 213 -12.19 2.22 7.35
N ALA A 214 -11.53 2.68 8.40
CA ALA A 214 -12.20 3.05 9.65
C ALA A 214 -13.23 4.17 9.43
N ARG A 215 -12.90 5.18 8.63
CA ARG A 215 -13.83 6.24 8.23
C ARG A 215 -15.02 5.69 7.43
N PHE A 216 -14.79 4.75 6.51
CA PHE A 216 -15.88 4.12 5.74
C PHE A 216 -16.91 3.42 6.65
N TYR A 217 -16.43 2.75 7.71
CA TYR A 217 -17.31 2.06 8.65
C TYR A 217 -17.80 2.91 9.82
N GLY A 218 -17.42 4.20 9.89
CA GLY A 218 -17.72 5.08 11.03
C GLY A 218 -19.19 5.18 11.43
N ASP A 219 -20.09 5.09 10.47
CA ASP A 219 -21.55 5.14 10.70
C ASP A 219 -22.20 3.73 10.76
N SER A 220 -21.41 2.69 11.05
CA SER A 220 -21.89 1.30 11.09
C SER A 220 -21.48 0.58 12.36
N ASP A 221 -22.11 -0.58 12.62
CA ASP A 221 -21.74 -1.47 13.73
C ASP A 221 -20.43 -2.28 13.47
N MET A 222 -19.78 -2.04 12.36
CA MET A 222 -18.54 -2.72 12.01
C MET A 222 -17.37 -2.15 12.81
N ARG A 223 -16.73 -2.97 13.64
CA ARG A 223 -15.55 -2.56 14.38
C ARG A 223 -14.30 -2.66 13.51
N THR A 224 -13.59 -1.56 13.32
CA THR A 224 -12.30 -1.54 12.62
C THR A 224 -11.13 -1.50 13.62
N LEU A 225 -10.15 -2.38 13.42
CA LEU A 225 -8.88 -2.42 14.15
C LEU A 225 -7.75 -2.11 13.16
N CYS A 226 -7.14 -0.95 13.29
CA CYS A 226 -6.05 -0.51 12.41
C CYS A 226 -4.70 -0.83 13.05
N PHE A 227 -3.80 -1.42 12.26
CA PHE A 227 -2.44 -1.76 12.64
C PHE A 227 -1.46 -1.19 11.61
N GLY A 228 -0.51 -0.41 12.08
CA GLY A 228 0.52 0.26 11.29
C GLY A 228 1.57 0.87 12.23
N ILE A 229 2.53 1.59 11.68
CA ILE A 229 3.60 2.24 12.45
C ILE A 229 3.06 3.52 13.10
N LYS A 230 3.16 3.64 14.41
CA LYS A 230 2.82 4.87 15.14
C LYS A 230 3.69 6.01 14.65
N LYS A 231 3.13 7.20 14.60
CA LYS A 231 3.86 8.41 14.20
C LYS A 231 5.03 8.68 15.14
N GLY A 232 6.23 8.80 14.56
CA GLY A 232 7.45 9.03 15.33
C GLY A 232 8.67 9.23 14.43
N LEU A 233 9.74 9.70 15.04
CA LEU A 233 11.06 9.75 14.42
C LEU A 233 11.88 8.57 14.94
N TYR A 234 12.18 7.63 14.07
CA TYR A 234 12.91 6.43 14.39
C TYR A 234 14.31 6.50 13.77
N ASP A 235 15.33 6.06 14.50
CA ASP A 235 16.71 6.06 14.01
C ASP A 235 17.36 4.72 14.30
N ARG A 236 18.00 4.12 13.29
CA ARG A 236 18.77 2.86 13.38
C ARG A 236 18.04 1.75 14.11
N TYR A 237 16.74 1.65 13.83
CA TYR A 237 15.89 0.66 14.47
C TYR A 237 16.15 -0.76 13.94
N ASP A 238 15.92 -1.74 14.81
CA ASP A 238 15.73 -3.13 14.44
C ASP A 238 14.29 -3.34 13.98
N TYR A 239 14.09 -3.99 12.83
CA TYR A 239 12.76 -4.17 12.23
C TYR A 239 11.82 -5.01 13.09
N GLN A 240 12.35 -6.05 13.74
CA GLN A 240 11.54 -6.95 14.57
C GLN A 240 11.12 -6.25 15.86
N LEU A 241 12.03 -5.48 16.48
CA LEU A 241 11.72 -4.67 17.66
C LEU A 241 10.71 -3.59 17.31
N LEU A 242 10.90 -2.87 16.21
CA LEU A 242 9.94 -1.84 15.77
C LEU A 242 8.56 -2.44 15.52
N ALA A 243 8.46 -3.57 14.84
CA ALA A 243 7.20 -4.27 14.62
C ALA A 243 6.54 -4.66 15.97
N LYS A 244 7.31 -5.23 16.89
CA LYS A 244 6.82 -5.61 18.23
C LYS A 244 6.34 -4.41 19.05
N ASP A 245 7.07 -3.30 19.04
CA ASP A 245 6.72 -2.07 19.79
C ASP A 245 5.47 -1.38 19.20
N ASN A 246 5.19 -1.63 17.93
CA ASN A 246 3.98 -1.15 17.25
C ASN A 246 2.84 -2.19 17.22
N GLU A 247 2.94 -3.27 18.00
CA GLU A 247 1.91 -4.32 18.09
C GLU A 247 1.63 -5.04 16.74
N LEU A 248 2.68 -5.21 15.92
CA LEU A 248 2.58 -5.76 14.57
C LEU A 248 3.03 -7.23 14.48
N THR A 249 3.08 -7.97 15.59
CA THR A 249 3.27 -9.42 15.52
C THR A 249 1.92 -10.14 15.40
N PRO A 250 1.86 -11.32 14.77
CA PRO A 250 0.61 -12.09 14.63
C PRO A 250 -0.09 -12.31 15.98
N GLU A 251 0.67 -12.64 17.03
CA GLU A 251 0.15 -12.93 18.38
C GLU A 251 -0.46 -11.68 19.02
N GLN A 252 0.20 -10.52 18.88
CA GLN A 252 -0.30 -9.25 19.41
C GLN A 252 -1.58 -8.83 18.68
N ILE A 253 -1.64 -8.99 17.36
CA ILE A 253 -2.82 -8.68 16.56
C ILE A 253 -3.99 -9.59 16.97
N VAL A 254 -3.76 -10.91 17.03
CA VAL A 254 -4.79 -11.90 17.41
C VAL A 254 -5.29 -11.67 18.84
N ALA A 255 -4.44 -11.24 19.76
CA ALA A 255 -4.84 -10.93 21.14
C ALA A 255 -5.86 -9.78 21.23
N ARG A 256 -5.91 -8.87 20.23
CA ARG A 256 -6.86 -7.74 20.17
C ARG A 256 -8.19 -8.08 19.47
N VAL A 257 -8.28 -9.21 18.81
CA VAL A 257 -9.47 -9.67 18.07
C VAL A 257 -10.41 -10.46 18.97
#